data_f32d1dab91fa006108b9674f6f8bf1e4
#
_entry.id   f32d1dab91fa006108b9674f6f8bf1e4
#
_cell.length_a   1.000
_cell.length_b   1.000
_cell.length_c   1.000
_cell.angle_alpha   90.00
_cell.angle_beta   90.00
_cell.angle_gamma   90.00
#
_symmetry.space_group_name_H-M   'P 1'
#
loop_
_entity.id
_entity.type
_entity.pdbx_description
1 polymer ?
#
loop_
_entity_poly.entity_id
_entity_poly.type
_entity_poly.pdbx_seq_one_letter_code
_entity_poly.pdbx_strand_id
1 'polypeptide(L)'
;FWGPLKKSISHMQRRMDIFIAGDNKIEGYEGVWVASMGHLMGLFDSPWLDITATKKIMMLRYGEFNHVKDHKIVETAMFFDIPHFMIQAGFNPFPPQTGAHLVQPGPMTHDGLIREPVPERESQKTLNAIEFMIEDSENWSGGREEPLLDELRRSWNEDMIWWGPAGIG
;
A
#
# COMPACT_ATOMS: atom_id res chain seq x y z
N PHE A 1 -12.62 -3.22 -14.98
CA PHE A 1 -11.93 -3.81 -13.84
C PHE A 1 -12.91 -4.33 -12.79
N TRP A 2 -13.74 -3.48 -12.16
CA TRP A 2 -14.60 -3.82 -11.02
C TRP A 2 -15.63 -4.92 -11.30
N GLY A 3 -16.24 -4.93 -12.49
CA GLY A 3 -17.25 -5.93 -12.86
C GLY A 3 -16.72 -7.36 -12.80
N PRO A 4 -15.63 -7.67 -13.53
CA PRO A 4 -14.99 -8.99 -13.46
C PRO A 4 -14.51 -9.35 -12.04
N LEU A 5 -13.84 -8.43 -11.33
CA LEU A 5 -13.34 -8.67 -9.98
C LEU A 5 -14.46 -9.06 -9.00
N LYS A 6 -15.57 -8.29 -8.99
CA LYS A 6 -16.73 -8.57 -8.13
C LYS A 6 -17.44 -9.89 -8.46
N LYS A 7 -17.35 -10.37 -9.71
CA LYS A 7 -17.88 -11.68 -10.11
C LYS A 7 -16.98 -12.81 -9.62
N SER A 8 -15.68 -12.56 -9.53
CA SER A 8 -14.69 -13.56 -9.16
C SER A 8 -14.53 -13.71 -7.65
N ILE A 9 -14.67 -12.61 -6.91
CA ILE A 9 -14.55 -12.58 -5.45
C ILE A 9 -15.93 -12.24 -4.87
N SER A 10 -16.64 -13.26 -4.38
CA SER A 10 -17.95 -13.06 -3.76
C SER A 10 -17.83 -12.51 -2.34
N HIS A 11 -18.88 -11.82 -1.88
CA HIS A 11 -18.94 -11.19 -0.56
C HIS A 11 -17.77 -10.26 -0.28
N MET A 12 -17.25 -9.61 -1.33
CA MET A 12 -16.07 -8.77 -1.26
C MET A 12 -16.29 -7.58 -0.31
N GLN A 13 -15.42 -7.48 0.68
CA GLN A 13 -15.34 -6.37 1.63
C GLN A 13 -14.08 -5.56 1.39
N ARG A 14 -14.18 -4.26 1.47
CA ARG A 14 -13.03 -3.36 1.49
C ARG A 14 -12.60 -3.13 2.93
N ARG A 15 -11.44 -3.64 3.29
CA ARG A 15 -10.80 -3.39 4.58
C ARG A 15 -9.77 -2.29 4.39
N MET A 16 -10.06 -1.15 4.97
CA MET A 16 -9.21 0.03 4.86
C MET A 16 -8.33 0.11 6.12
N ASP A 17 -7.02 0.14 5.91
CA ASP A 17 -6.03 0.16 6.98
C ASP A 17 -5.35 1.52 7.10
N ILE A 18 -5.22 2.22 5.98
CA ILE A 18 -4.69 3.59 5.88
C ILE A 18 -5.69 4.45 5.12
N PHE A 19 -5.95 5.64 5.65
CA PHE A 19 -6.75 6.67 5.01
C PHE A 19 -6.22 8.04 5.45
N ILE A 20 -5.72 8.80 4.50
CA ILE A 20 -5.20 10.15 4.72
C ILE A 20 -5.69 11.08 3.61
N ALA A 21 -5.79 12.35 3.90
CA ALA A 21 -6.11 13.39 2.92
C ALA A 21 -5.25 14.63 3.17
N GLY A 22 -4.91 15.34 2.11
CA GLY A 22 -4.14 16.56 2.20
C GLY A 22 -4.04 17.30 0.88
N ASP A 23 -3.50 18.51 0.94
CA ASP A 23 -3.20 19.28 -0.25
C ASP A 23 -1.88 18.82 -0.87
N ASN A 24 -1.96 18.37 -2.12
CA ASN A 24 -0.78 18.06 -2.92
C ASN A 24 -0.24 19.34 -3.55
N LYS A 25 1.05 19.60 -3.36
CA LYS A 25 1.76 20.79 -3.89
C LYS A 25 2.68 20.45 -5.08
N ILE A 26 2.65 19.20 -5.56
CA ILE A 26 3.45 18.78 -6.72
C ILE A 26 2.87 19.42 -7.98
N GLU A 27 3.73 20.08 -8.77
CA GLU A 27 3.36 20.73 -10.02
C GLU A 27 2.61 19.78 -10.96
N GLY A 28 1.45 20.23 -11.44
CA GLY A 28 0.54 19.45 -12.29
C GLY A 28 -0.39 18.49 -11.57
N TYR A 29 -0.24 18.33 -10.24
CA TYR A 29 -1.09 17.46 -9.41
C TYR A 29 -1.61 18.19 -8.17
N GLU A 30 -1.63 19.51 -8.20
CA GLU A 30 -2.06 20.34 -7.06
C GLU A 30 -3.51 20.08 -6.68
N GLY A 31 -3.84 20.32 -5.43
CA GLY A 31 -5.18 20.21 -4.89
C GLY A 31 -5.35 19.08 -3.87
N VAL A 32 -6.58 18.83 -3.51
CA VAL A 32 -6.90 17.85 -2.47
C VAL A 32 -6.78 16.42 -3.01
N TRP A 33 -5.90 15.66 -2.40
CA TRP A 33 -5.75 14.23 -2.67
C TRP A 33 -6.10 13.40 -1.45
N VAL A 34 -6.74 12.27 -1.70
CA VAL A 34 -7.08 11.26 -0.68
C VAL A 34 -6.36 9.98 -1.01
N ALA A 35 -5.51 9.52 -0.11
CA ALA A 35 -4.85 8.23 -0.22
C ALA A 35 -5.51 7.19 0.70
N SER A 36 -5.70 6.00 0.20
CA SER A 36 -6.27 4.87 0.94
C SER A 36 -5.53 3.59 0.58
N MET A 37 -5.16 2.82 1.59
CA MET A 37 -4.54 1.51 1.43
C MET A 37 -5.25 0.48 2.28
N GLY A 38 -5.19 -0.78 1.86
CA GLY A 38 -5.80 -1.88 2.58
C GLY A 38 -5.95 -3.13 1.72
N HIS A 39 -7.01 -3.91 1.99
CA HIS A 39 -7.27 -5.15 1.29
C HIS A 39 -8.72 -5.24 0.82
N LEU A 40 -8.91 -5.79 -0.37
CA LEU A 40 -10.18 -6.34 -0.81
C LEU A 40 -10.21 -7.80 -0.39
N MET A 41 -11.08 -8.15 0.55
CA MET A 41 -11.19 -9.51 1.11
C MET A 41 -12.51 -10.15 0.70
N GLY A 42 -12.46 -11.37 0.24
CA GLY A 42 -13.67 -12.14 -0.09
C GLY A 42 -13.35 -13.57 -0.50
N LEU A 43 -14.39 -14.33 -0.85
CA LEU A 43 -14.26 -15.70 -1.28
C LEU A 43 -13.96 -15.75 -2.79
N PHE A 44 -12.82 -16.33 -3.17
CA PHE A 44 -12.40 -16.44 -4.57
C PHE A 44 -13.09 -17.60 -5.26
N ASP A 45 -14.27 -17.34 -5.82
CA ASP A 45 -15.19 -18.37 -6.34
C ASP A 45 -15.05 -18.64 -7.83
N SER A 46 -14.62 -17.68 -8.62
CA SER A 46 -14.49 -17.82 -10.07
C SER A 46 -13.14 -17.29 -10.53
N PRO A 47 -12.59 -17.81 -11.63
CA PRO A 47 -11.29 -17.36 -12.15
C PRO A 47 -11.27 -15.85 -12.43
N TRP A 48 -10.10 -15.24 -12.19
CA TRP A 48 -9.84 -13.82 -12.48
C TRP A 48 -8.42 -13.65 -13.00
N LEU A 49 -8.25 -12.94 -14.13
CA LEU A 49 -6.96 -12.77 -14.83
C LEU A 49 -6.26 -14.13 -15.08
N ASP A 50 -7.05 -15.14 -15.49
CA ASP A 50 -6.60 -16.52 -15.70
C ASP A 50 -6.03 -17.22 -14.44
N ILE A 51 -6.16 -16.61 -13.27
CA ILE A 51 -5.84 -17.24 -11.99
C ILE A 51 -7.00 -18.13 -11.58
N THR A 52 -6.72 -19.41 -11.34
CA THR A 52 -7.71 -20.41 -10.96
C THR A 52 -8.30 -20.10 -9.57
N ALA A 53 -9.63 -20.16 -9.46
CA ALA A 53 -10.35 -19.92 -8.21
C ALA A 53 -10.01 -20.99 -7.14
N THR A 54 -9.66 -20.52 -5.95
CA THR A 54 -9.25 -21.39 -4.83
C THR A 54 -10.39 -21.88 -3.97
N LYS A 55 -11.57 -21.25 -4.07
CA LYS A 55 -12.71 -21.46 -3.14
C LYS A 55 -12.36 -21.12 -1.68
N LYS A 56 -11.37 -20.29 -1.47
CA LYS A 56 -10.90 -19.82 -0.16
C LYS A 56 -11.03 -18.30 -0.05
N ILE A 57 -10.99 -17.80 1.17
CA ILE A 57 -10.86 -16.36 1.41
C ILE A 57 -9.50 -15.92 0.88
N MET A 58 -9.52 -14.86 0.09
CA MET A 58 -8.34 -14.23 -0.49
C MET A 58 -8.31 -12.76 -0.12
N MET A 59 -7.11 -12.21 -0.04
CA MET A 59 -6.88 -10.79 0.22
C MET A 59 -6.09 -10.18 -0.91
N LEU A 60 -6.70 -9.22 -1.63
CA LEU A 60 -6.05 -8.44 -2.66
C LEU A 60 -5.68 -7.08 -2.07
N ARG A 61 -4.38 -6.85 -1.84
CA ARG A 61 -3.88 -5.56 -1.37
C ARG A 61 -4.09 -4.50 -2.43
N TYR A 62 -4.49 -3.31 -2.00
CA TYR A 62 -4.65 -2.14 -2.87
C TYR A 62 -4.01 -0.90 -2.27
N GLY A 63 -3.56 0.01 -3.15
CA GLY A 63 -3.29 1.41 -2.88
C GLY A 63 -4.11 2.26 -3.83
N GLU A 64 -4.82 3.25 -3.34
CA GLU A 64 -5.71 4.11 -4.12
C GLU A 64 -5.46 5.57 -3.79
N PHE A 65 -5.38 6.38 -4.82
CA PHE A 65 -5.23 7.83 -4.73
C PHE A 65 -6.34 8.49 -5.52
N ASN A 66 -7.06 9.39 -4.89
CA ASN A 66 -8.18 10.11 -5.50
C ASN A 66 -7.93 11.62 -5.46
N HIS A 67 -7.93 12.26 -6.61
CA HIS A 67 -7.97 13.71 -6.72
C HIS A 67 -9.40 14.20 -6.53
N VAL A 68 -9.61 15.11 -5.60
CA VAL A 68 -10.94 15.65 -5.24
C VAL A 68 -11.01 17.12 -5.60
N LYS A 69 -12.01 17.48 -6.40
CA LYS A 69 -12.31 18.86 -6.77
C LYS A 69 -13.82 19.09 -6.68
N ASP A 70 -14.23 20.19 -6.06
CA ASP A 70 -15.65 20.56 -5.88
C ASP A 70 -16.48 19.41 -5.29
N HIS A 71 -15.95 18.76 -4.25
CA HIS A 71 -16.54 17.58 -3.57
C HIS A 71 -16.78 16.36 -4.47
N LYS A 72 -16.05 16.27 -5.59
CA LYS A 72 -16.14 15.14 -6.52
C LYS A 72 -14.76 14.54 -6.76
N ILE A 73 -14.70 13.23 -6.91
CA ILE A 73 -13.51 12.55 -7.40
C ILE A 73 -13.44 12.82 -8.90
N VAL A 74 -12.36 13.48 -9.32
CA VAL A 74 -12.12 13.83 -10.74
C VAL A 74 -11.08 12.92 -11.37
N GLU A 75 -10.22 12.31 -10.56
CA GLU A 75 -9.19 11.38 -11.00
C GLU A 75 -8.97 10.29 -9.93
N THR A 76 -8.67 9.08 -10.37
CA THR A 76 -8.32 7.96 -9.49
C THR A 76 -7.15 7.19 -10.09
N ALA A 77 -6.11 6.98 -9.29
CA ALA A 77 -5.07 5.99 -9.54
C ALA A 77 -5.21 4.85 -8.53
N MET A 78 -5.22 3.61 -9.01
CA MET A 78 -5.38 2.44 -8.14
C MET A 78 -4.39 1.34 -8.52
N PHE A 79 -3.70 0.82 -7.52
CA PHE A 79 -2.68 -0.21 -7.63
C PHE A 79 -3.10 -1.45 -6.87
N PHE A 80 -2.71 -2.63 -7.36
CA PHE A 80 -3.04 -3.92 -6.76
C PHE A 80 -1.82 -4.83 -6.71
N ASP A 81 -1.66 -5.54 -5.61
CA ASP A 81 -0.63 -6.58 -5.48
C ASP A 81 -1.14 -7.90 -6.09
N ILE A 82 -1.16 -7.94 -7.43
CA ILE A 82 -1.55 -9.15 -8.18
C ILE A 82 -0.60 -10.32 -7.90
N PRO A 83 0.74 -10.14 -7.85
CA PRO A 83 1.65 -11.22 -7.53
C PRO A 83 1.36 -11.88 -6.18
N HIS A 84 1.05 -11.10 -5.14
CA HIS A 84 0.66 -11.67 -3.85
C HIS A 84 -0.66 -12.44 -3.93
N PHE A 85 -1.62 -11.95 -4.71
CA PHE A 85 -2.87 -12.68 -4.97
C PHE A 85 -2.60 -14.03 -5.67
N MET A 86 -1.67 -14.07 -6.64
CA MET A 86 -1.23 -15.30 -7.31
C MET A 86 -0.57 -16.27 -6.33
N ILE A 87 0.30 -15.77 -5.43
CA ILE A 87 0.94 -16.59 -4.39
C ILE A 87 -0.11 -17.23 -3.48
N GLN A 88 -1.11 -16.47 -3.04
CA GLN A 88 -2.24 -17.02 -2.25
C GLN A 88 -3.04 -18.08 -3.03
N ALA A 89 -3.10 -17.97 -4.35
CA ALA A 89 -3.72 -18.96 -5.22
C ALA A 89 -2.85 -20.19 -5.49
N GLY A 90 -1.63 -20.23 -4.96
CA GLY A 90 -0.69 -21.36 -5.10
C GLY A 90 0.26 -21.24 -6.28
N PHE A 91 0.33 -20.07 -6.92
CA PHE A 91 1.24 -19.80 -8.04
C PHE A 91 2.19 -18.65 -7.70
N ASN A 92 3.49 -18.93 -7.58
CA ASN A 92 4.50 -17.89 -7.39
C ASN A 92 5.04 -17.42 -8.76
N PRO A 93 4.75 -16.17 -9.19
CA PRO A 93 5.24 -15.65 -10.47
C PRO A 93 6.71 -15.23 -10.46
N PHE A 94 7.35 -15.22 -9.30
CA PHE A 94 8.72 -14.74 -9.11
C PHE A 94 9.69 -15.88 -8.78
N PRO A 95 11.00 -15.69 -8.99
CA PRO A 95 12.02 -16.54 -8.40
C PRO A 95 11.93 -16.54 -6.87
N PRO A 96 12.70 -17.37 -6.15
CA PRO A 96 12.76 -17.35 -4.69
C PRO A 96 12.94 -15.92 -4.17
N GLN A 97 12.04 -15.50 -3.27
CA GLN A 97 11.98 -14.15 -2.73
C GLN A 97 12.60 -14.11 -1.34
N THR A 98 13.15 -12.96 -0.97
CA THR A 98 13.79 -12.72 0.33
C THR A 98 12.81 -12.21 1.38
N GLY A 99 11.75 -11.52 0.96
CA GLY A 99 10.77 -10.93 1.84
C GLY A 99 9.64 -11.87 2.25
N ALA A 100 8.87 -11.48 3.25
CA ALA A 100 7.73 -12.24 3.77
C ALA A 100 6.55 -12.27 2.78
N HIS A 101 5.91 -13.44 2.65
CA HIS A 101 4.73 -13.65 1.80
C HIS A 101 3.40 -13.49 2.56
N LEU A 102 3.44 -13.02 3.79
CA LEU A 102 2.28 -12.90 4.64
C LEU A 102 1.38 -11.72 4.22
N VAL A 103 0.08 -11.87 4.43
CA VAL A 103 -0.82 -10.73 4.43
C VAL A 103 -0.49 -9.88 5.65
N GLN A 104 0.02 -8.68 5.42
CA GLN A 104 0.29 -7.73 6.49
C GLN A 104 -1.03 -7.04 6.89
N PRO A 105 -1.53 -7.25 8.12
CA PRO A 105 -2.69 -6.51 8.60
C PRO A 105 -2.31 -5.04 8.83
N GLY A 106 -3.30 -4.16 8.77
CA GLY A 106 -3.12 -2.79 9.21
C GLY A 106 -2.92 -2.68 10.73
N PRO A 107 -2.60 -1.48 11.25
CA PRO A 107 -2.46 -1.26 12.67
C PRO A 107 -3.71 -1.70 13.45
N MET A 108 -3.53 -2.48 14.50
CA MET A 108 -4.65 -2.94 15.35
C MET A 108 -5.35 -1.79 16.08
N THR A 109 -4.64 -0.69 16.28
CA THR A 109 -5.13 0.56 16.87
C THR A 109 -5.98 1.39 15.92
N HIS A 110 -5.99 1.04 14.62
CA HIS A 110 -6.64 1.80 13.53
C HIS A 110 -6.19 3.26 13.41
N ASP A 111 -5.01 3.59 13.91
CA ASP A 111 -4.43 4.93 13.86
C ASP A 111 -3.95 5.36 12.46
N GLY A 112 -3.89 4.44 11.51
CA GLY A 112 -3.70 4.76 10.09
C GLY A 112 -4.92 5.41 9.40
N LEU A 113 -6.09 5.46 10.08
CA LEU A 113 -7.32 6.06 9.56
C LEU A 113 -7.45 7.51 10.05
N ILE A 114 -6.71 8.42 9.43
CA ILE A 114 -6.69 9.85 9.80
C ILE A 114 -7.87 10.55 9.14
N ARG A 115 -8.91 10.82 9.89
CA ARG A 115 -10.15 11.47 9.43
C ARG A 115 -10.32 12.90 9.92
N GLU A 116 -9.59 13.26 10.97
CA GLU A 116 -9.60 14.59 11.55
C GLU A 116 -8.41 15.40 11.04
N PRO A 117 -8.53 16.72 10.93
CA PRO A 117 -7.42 17.57 10.56
C PRO A 117 -6.25 17.43 11.54
N VAL A 118 -5.06 17.29 11.00
CA VAL A 118 -3.80 17.27 11.77
C VAL A 118 -3.19 18.66 11.72
N PRO A 119 -2.62 19.19 12.82
CA PRO A 119 -1.93 20.47 12.81
C PRO A 119 -0.82 20.48 11.74
N GLU A 120 -0.75 21.56 10.95
CA GLU A 120 0.24 21.71 9.86
C GLU A 120 1.67 21.44 10.31
N ARG A 121 2.02 21.84 11.53
CA ARG A 121 3.33 21.56 12.12
C ARG A 121 3.65 20.06 12.18
N GLU A 122 2.69 19.21 12.48
CA GLU A 122 2.90 17.75 12.56
C GLU A 122 3.00 17.15 11.14
N SER A 123 2.19 17.63 10.22
CA SER A 123 2.30 17.25 8.80
C SER A 123 3.67 17.62 8.23
N GLN A 124 4.18 18.83 8.54
CA GLN A 124 5.50 19.25 8.09
C GLN A 124 6.64 18.41 8.68
N LYS A 125 6.54 18.01 9.95
CA LYS A 125 7.52 17.08 10.54
C LYS A 125 7.53 15.73 9.83
N THR A 126 6.35 15.20 9.50
CA THR A 126 6.24 13.93 8.76
C THR A 126 6.81 14.06 7.36
N LEU A 127 6.51 15.16 6.67
CA LEU A 127 7.06 15.43 5.34
C LEU A 127 8.59 15.51 5.37
N ASN A 128 9.16 16.28 6.30
CA ASN A 128 10.61 16.40 6.45
C ASN A 128 11.28 15.04 6.73
N ALA A 129 10.63 14.17 7.54
CA ALA A 129 11.15 12.84 7.82
C ALA A 129 11.14 11.94 6.57
N ILE A 130 10.09 12.03 5.74
CA ILE A 130 9.99 11.29 4.48
C ILE A 130 11.01 11.80 3.46
N GLU A 131 11.16 13.12 3.32
CA GLU A 131 12.16 13.73 2.44
C GLU A 131 13.57 13.30 2.83
N PHE A 132 13.89 13.34 4.13
CA PHE A 132 15.16 12.85 4.64
C PHE A 132 15.38 11.36 4.33
N MET A 133 14.37 10.51 4.54
CA MET A 133 14.45 9.07 4.22
C MET A 133 14.71 8.83 2.73
N ILE A 134 14.05 9.58 1.85
CA ILE A 134 14.24 9.46 0.40
C ILE A 134 15.66 9.85 0.02
N GLU A 135 16.13 11.01 0.49
CA GLU A 135 17.49 11.50 0.22
C GLU A 135 18.57 10.54 0.75
N ASP A 136 18.37 10.01 1.95
CA ASP A 136 19.28 9.04 2.57
C ASP A 136 19.33 7.74 1.74
N SER A 137 18.17 7.23 1.32
CA SER A 137 18.07 6.02 0.49
C SER A 137 18.67 6.21 -0.91
N GLU A 138 18.55 7.38 -1.52
CA GLU A 138 19.18 7.71 -2.81
C GLU A 138 20.71 7.69 -2.73
N ASN A 139 21.26 8.05 -1.59
CA ASN A 139 22.69 8.08 -1.34
C ASN A 139 23.27 6.73 -0.85
N TRP A 140 22.41 5.74 -0.58
CA TRP A 140 22.84 4.46 -0.05
C TRP A 140 23.70 3.66 -1.05
N SER A 141 24.83 3.15 -0.57
CA SER A 141 25.82 2.43 -1.37
C SER A 141 25.42 1.00 -1.81
N GLY A 142 24.22 0.55 -1.49
CA GLY A 142 23.76 -0.82 -1.73
C GLY A 142 24.45 -1.84 -0.83
N GLY A 143 24.82 -1.46 0.38
CA GLY A 143 25.50 -2.31 1.37
C GLY A 143 27.00 -2.50 1.15
N ARG A 144 27.62 -1.76 0.20
CA ARG A 144 29.06 -1.85 -0.06
C ARG A 144 29.91 -1.13 0.96
N GLU A 145 29.47 0.03 1.42
CA GLU A 145 30.17 0.88 2.39
C GLU A 145 29.47 0.89 3.73
N GLU A 146 28.15 0.71 3.73
CA GLU A 146 27.31 0.75 4.90
C GLU A 146 26.29 -0.41 4.89
N PRO A 147 26.16 -1.17 6.00
CA PRO A 147 25.11 -2.17 6.15
C PRO A 147 23.72 -1.54 6.10
N LEU A 148 22.75 -2.23 5.49
CA LEU A 148 21.36 -1.79 5.39
C LEU A 148 20.75 -1.40 6.75
N LEU A 149 21.07 -2.12 7.81
CA LEU A 149 20.55 -1.83 9.15
C LEU A 149 21.02 -0.48 9.70
N ASP A 150 22.21 -0.03 9.35
CA ASP A 150 22.74 1.25 9.81
C ASP A 150 22.08 2.42 9.05
N GLU A 151 21.78 2.25 7.78
CA GLU A 151 20.97 3.17 7.00
C GLU A 151 19.53 3.26 7.56
N LEU A 152 18.85 2.13 7.75
CA LEU A 152 17.50 2.09 8.27
C LEU A 152 17.35 2.75 9.64
N ARG A 153 18.34 2.61 10.54
CA ARG A 153 18.32 3.22 11.87
C ARG A 153 18.26 4.75 11.88
N ARG A 154 18.62 5.40 10.79
CA ARG A 154 18.59 6.87 10.70
C ARG A 154 17.20 7.43 10.45
N SER A 155 16.37 6.71 9.70
CA SER A 155 15.09 7.22 9.22
C SER A 155 13.88 6.35 9.59
N TRP A 156 14.10 5.12 10.08
CA TRP A 156 13.03 4.17 10.37
C TRP A 156 12.95 3.84 11.85
N ASN A 157 11.74 3.64 12.34
CA ASN A 157 11.52 3.17 13.71
C ASN A 157 11.72 1.64 13.80
N GLU A 158 12.13 1.13 14.97
CA GLU A 158 12.41 -0.30 15.18
C GLU A 158 11.18 -1.19 14.97
N ASP A 159 9.98 -0.67 15.25
CA ASP A 159 8.69 -1.37 15.11
C ASP A 159 7.97 -1.07 13.78
N MET A 160 8.66 -0.47 12.82
CA MET A 160 8.13 -0.19 11.50
C MET A 160 7.71 -1.48 10.77
N ILE A 161 6.56 -1.44 10.10
CA ILE A 161 6.11 -2.50 9.22
C ILE A 161 6.25 -2.04 7.77
N TRP A 162 7.04 -2.79 6.99
CA TRP A 162 7.16 -2.58 5.56
C TRP A 162 5.89 -3.04 4.83
N TRP A 163 5.23 -2.12 4.14
CA TRP A 163 4.01 -2.38 3.39
C TRP A 163 4.22 -2.36 1.88
N GLY A 164 5.41 -2.65 1.43
CA GLY A 164 5.74 -2.86 0.02
C GLY A 164 5.09 -4.12 -0.57
N PRO A 165 5.40 -4.46 -1.83
CA PRO A 165 4.91 -5.68 -2.46
C PRO A 165 5.33 -6.91 -1.67
N ALA A 166 4.42 -7.89 -1.51
CA ALA A 166 4.69 -9.08 -0.73
C ALA A 166 5.86 -9.90 -1.31
N GLY A 167 6.78 -10.32 -0.45
CA GLY A 167 7.96 -11.09 -0.83
C GLY A 167 9.12 -10.27 -1.37
N ILE A 168 9.00 -8.96 -1.45
CA ILE A 168 10.05 -8.03 -1.90
C ILE A 168 10.40 -7.11 -0.73
N GLY A 169 11.67 -7.15 -0.29
CA GLY A 169 12.18 -6.34 0.82
C GLY A 169 13.46 -6.87 1.38
#